data_6ab897b7be7edd3a3467bd54dbf9b734
#
_entry.id   6ab897b7be7edd3a3467bd54dbf9b734
#
_cell.length_a   1.000
_cell.length_b   1.000
_cell.length_c   1.000
_cell.angle_alpha   90.00
_cell.angle_beta   90.00
_cell.angle_gamma   90.00
#
_symmetry.space_group_name_H-M   'P 1'
#
loop_
_entity.id
_entity.type
_entity.pdbx_description
1 polymer ?
#
loop_
_entity_poly.entity_id
_entity_poly.type
_entity_poly.pdbx_seq_one_letter_code
_entity_poly.pdbx_strand_id
1 'polypeptide(L)'
;MFASKNFHNQSAFCCDKMSQFKCPSSLIIAGPSQCGKTTFTRQLLQQADSLFERSIREILYCYGQWQECFKDIAPRVAFVEGIPEDIPSLFPPNCRPGILILDDLMRNCSDDERILDLFTNVSHHCDVTCIYLTQNLFPPGKFS
;
A
#
# COMPACT_ATOMS: atom_id res chain seq x y z
N MET A 1 25.83 30.04 2.86
CA MET A 1 26.01 29.13 1.71
C MET A 1 26.50 27.74 2.12
N PHE A 2 27.52 27.64 2.94
CA PHE A 2 28.01 26.34 3.43
C PHE A 2 27.05 25.67 4.44
N ALA A 3 26.42 26.44 5.30
CA ALA A 3 25.51 25.93 6.31
C ALA A 3 24.25 25.29 5.71
N SER A 4 23.75 25.78 4.59
CA SER A 4 22.54 25.23 3.96
C SER A 4 22.77 23.86 3.33
N LYS A 5 23.95 23.62 2.75
CA LYS A 5 24.28 22.31 2.17
C LYS A 5 24.44 21.25 3.25
N ASN A 6 25.10 21.57 4.34
CA ASN A 6 25.26 20.65 5.46
C ASN A 6 23.94 20.34 6.14
N PHE A 7 23.08 21.35 6.24
CA PHE A 7 21.75 21.17 6.83
C PHE A 7 20.87 20.21 6.01
N HIS A 8 20.88 20.34 4.69
CA HIS A 8 20.11 19.43 3.83
C HIS A 8 20.61 17.98 3.91
N ASN A 9 21.92 17.78 3.92
CA ASN A 9 22.48 16.44 4.02
C ASN A 9 22.18 15.80 5.38
N GLN A 10 22.22 16.57 6.45
CA GLN A 10 21.91 16.06 7.78
C GLN A 10 20.43 15.72 7.94
N SER A 11 19.52 16.55 7.44
CA SER A 11 18.10 16.27 7.54
C SER A 11 17.68 15.06 6.71
N ALA A 12 18.21 14.93 5.48
CA ALA A 12 17.97 13.75 4.65
C ALA A 12 18.49 12.47 5.31
N PHE A 13 19.68 12.51 5.88
CA PHE A 13 20.30 11.39 6.54
C PHE A 13 19.55 10.95 7.81
N CYS A 14 19.07 11.90 8.61
CA CYS A 14 18.27 11.61 9.80
C CYS A 14 16.89 11.03 9.47
N CYS A 15 16.24 11.51 8.41
CA CYS A 15 14.94 10.99 7.99
C CYS A 15 15.01 9.56 7.47
N ASP A 16 16.06 9.22 6.72
CA ASP A 16 16.18 7.92 6.09
C ASP A 16 16.28 6.75 7.08
N LYS A 17 16.85 6.97 8.24
CA LYS A 17 17.05 5.89 9.22
C LYS A 17 15.89 5.68 10.19
N MET A 18 15.06 6.70 10.41
CA MET A 18 14.03 6.65 11.46
C MET A 18 12.60 6.53 10.93
N SER A 19 12.40 6.66 9.65
CA SER A 19 11.06 6.83 9.07
C SER A 19 10.67 5.76 8.04
N GLN A 20 11.48 4.73 7.84
CA GLN A 20 11.18 3.70 6.85
C GLN A 20 10.17 2.68 7.36
N PHE A 21 9.22 2.33 6.50
CA PHE A 21 8.30 1.23 6.77
C PHE A 21 9.02 -0.11 6.67
N LYS A 22 8.71 -1.00 7.59
CA LYS A 22 9.22 -2.37 7.54
C LYS A 22 8.51 -3.19 6.47
N CYS A 23 9.19 -4.21 5.97
CA CYS A 23 8.64 -5.19 5.04
C CYS A 23 8.71 -6.60 5.62
N PRO A 24 7.61 -7.34 5.67
CA PRO A 24 6.25 -6.91 5.37
C PRO A 24 5.64 -6.07 6.51
N SER A 25 4.66 -5.24 6.17
CA SER A 25 3.86 -4.50 7.13
C SER A 25 2.42 -4.38 6.64
N SER A 26 1.55 -3.87 7.50
CA SER A 26 0.15 -3.64 7.17
C SER A 26 -0.20 -2.19 7.48
N LEU A 27 -0.78 -1.52 6.51
CA LEU A 27 -1.13 -0.10 6.59
C LEU A 27 -2.62 0.07 6.28
N ILE A 28 -3.27 0.94 7.03
CA ILE A 28 -4.64 1.34 6.74
C ILE A 28 -4.68 2.85 6.53
N ILE A 29 -5.24 3.26 5.40
CA ILE A 29 -5.44 4.66 5.05
C ILE A 29 -6.94 4.90 5.00
N ALA A 30 -7.47 5.59 5.99
CA ALA A 30 -8.88 5.82 6.14
C ALA A 30 -9.22 7.30 6.00
N GLY A 31 -10.34 7.58 5.36
CA GLY A 31 -10.86 8.93 5.22
C GLY A 31 -12.02 9.00 4.23
N PRO A 32 -12.81 10.08 4.24
CA PRO A 32 -13.94 10.23 3.34
C PRO A 32 -13.51 10.29 1.87
N SER A 33 -14.45 10.11 0.98
CA SER A 33 -14.21 10.29 -0.46
C SER A 33 -13.58 11.64 -0.74
N GLN A 34 -12.66 11.68 -1.69
CA GLN A 34 -11.98 12.90 -2.15
C GLN A 34 -11.17 13.62 -1.08
N CYS A 35 -10.80 12.95 0.01
CA CYS A 35 -9.90 13.54 1.03
C CYS A 35 -8.41 13.43 0.69
N GLY A 36 -8.05 12.81 -0.45
CA GLY A 36 -6.67 12.68 -0.89
C GLY A 36 -6.02 11.32 -0.64
N LYS A 37 -6.79 10.27 -0.31
CA LYS A 37 -6.25 8.91 -0.10
C LYS A 37 -5.49 8.40 -1.33
N THR A 38 -6.09 8.51 -2.50
CA THR A 38 -5.47 8.08 -3.76
C THR A 38 -4.22 8.91 -4.08
N THR A 39 -4.27 10.21 -3.86
CA THR A 39 -3.12 11.10 -4.05
C THR A 39 -1.96 10.72 -3.12
N PHE A 40 -2.26 10.49 -1.85
CA PHE A 40 -1.27 10.05 -0.87
C PHE A 40 -0.66 8.69 -1.27
N THR A 41 -1.50 7.74 -1.63
CA THR A 41 -1.05 6.41 -2.07
C THR A 41 -0.16 6.50 -3.30
N ARG A 42 -0.53 7.32 -4.27
CA ARG A 42 0.29 7.56 -5.46
C ARG A 42 1.68 8.09 -5.10
N GLN A 43 1.75 9.09 -4.23
CA GLN A 43 3.02 9.63 -3.76
C GLN A 43 3.85 8.58 -3.02
N LEU A 44 3.21 7.78 -2.17
CA LEU A 44 3.88 6.69 -1.45
C LEU A 44 4.48 5.68 -2.42
N LEU A 45 3.74 5.28 -3.44
CA LEU A 45 4.23 4.32 -4.43
C LEU A 45 5.36 4.88 -5.29
N GLN A 46 5.31 6.15 -5.65
CA GLN A 46 6.38 6.81 -6.39
C GLN A 46 7.69 6.88 -5.59
N GLN A 47 7.59 6.92 -4.26
CA GLN A 47 8.72 7.00 -3.35
C GLN A 47 9.00 5.70 -2.59
N ALA A 48 8.45 4.57 -3.05
CA ALA A 48 8.51 3.31 -2.33
C ALA A 48 9.95 2.89 -2.00
N ASP A 49 10.89 3.09 -2.92
CA ASP A 49 12.28 2.68 -2.70
C ASP A 49 12.97 3.43 -1.56
N SER A 50 12.52 4.65 -1.25
CA SER A 50 13.05 5.42 -0.12
C SER A 50 12.23 5.25 1.15
N LEU A 51 10.93 4.96 1.03
CA LEU A 51 10.03 4.86 2.16
C LEU A 51 10.04 3.49 2.84
N PHE A 52 10.37 2.44 2.12
CA PHE A 52 10.46 1.08 2.67
C PHE A 52 11.91 0.69 2.93
N GLU A 53 12.14 -0.10 3.97
CA GLU A 53 13.48 -0.55 4.36
C GLU A 53 14.13 -1.48 3.33
N ARG A 54 13.34 -2.08 2.45
CA ARG A 54 13.79 -3.00 1.39
C ARG A 54 13.25 -2.53 0.04
N SER A 55 13.98 -2.81 -1.03
CA SER A 55 13.54 -2.50 -2.40
C SER A 55 12.30 -3.31 -2.77
N ILE A 56 11.24 -2.63 -3.14
CA ILE A 56 9.98 -3.26 -3.54
C ILE A 56 10.10 -3.77 -4.97
N ARG A 57 9.78 -5.03 -5.19
CA ARG A 57 9.91 -5.70 -6.49
C ARG A 57 8.64 -5.70 -7.32
N GLU A 58 7.50 -5.86 -6.68
CA GLU A 58 6.20 -5.90 -7.35
C GLU A 58 5.17 -5.09 -6.59
N ILE A 59 4.33 -4.37 -7.32
CA ILE A 59 3.23 -3.61 -6.74
C ILE A 59 1.95 -3.98 -7.48
N LEU A 60 0.98 -4.52 -6.74
CA LEU A 60 -0.34 -4.89 -7.24
C LEU A 60 -1.39 -3.98 -6.60
N TYR A 61 -2.17 -3.32 -7.45
CA TYR A 61 -3.24 -2.42 -7.02
C TYR A 61 -4.59 -3.02 -7.38
N CYS A 62 -5.33 -3.44 -6.36
CA CYS A 62 -6.67 -3.98 -6.50
C CYS A 62 -7.69 -2.87 -6.28
N TYR A 63 -8.51 -2.59 -7.29
CA TYR A 63 -9.46 -1.49 -7.28
C TYR A 63 -10.89 -1.99 -7.50
N GLY A 64 -11.86 -1.24 -6.99
CA GLY A 64 -13.27 -1.49 -7.26
C GLY A 64 -13.77 -0.74 -8.48
N GLN A 65 -13.23 0.46 -8.72
CA GLN A 65 -13.59 1.31 -9.83
C GLN A 65 -12.35 2.01 -10.38
N TRP A 66 -12.17 1.95 -11.70
CA TRP A 66 -11.05 2.60 -12.37
C TRP A 66 -11.10 4.11 -12.21
N GLN A 67 -9.93 4.72 -11.96
CA GLN A 67 -9.75 6.16 -11.89
C GLN A 67 -8.65 6.60 -12.85
N GLU A 68 -8.84 7.73 -13.52
CA GLU A 68 -7.87 8.23 -14.50
C GLU A 68 -6.49 8.52 -13.90
N CYS A 69 -6.44 8.90 -12.63
CA CYS A 69 -5.17 9.16 -11.94
C CYS A 69 -4.28 7.91 -11.79
N PHE A 70 -4.82 6.71 -11.99
CA PHE A 70 -4.02 5.48 -11.98
C PHE A 70 -3.00 5.43 -13.11
N LYS A 71 -3.25 6.12 -14.20
CA LYS A 71 -2.31 6.20 -15.34
C LYS A 71 -0.96 6.80 -14.94
N ASP A 72 -0.93 7.67 -13.95
CA ASP A 72 0.30 8.33 -13.50
C ASP A 72 1.28 7.36 -12.81
N ILE A 73 0.78 6.23 -12.28
CA ILE A 73 1.58 5.23 -11.59
C ILE A 73 1.69 3.91 -12.37
N ALA A 74 1.03 3.82 -13.51
CA ALA A 74 0.91 2.59 -14.30
C ALA A 74 2.24 1.92 -14.69
N PRO A 75 3.35 2.63 -14.99
CA PRO A 75 4.57 1.94 -15.44
C PRO A 75 5.15 0.95 -14.43
N ARG A 76 4.88 1.13 -13.14
CA ARG A 76 5.44 0.28 -12.07
C ARG A 76 4.39 -0.59 -11.39
N VAL A 77 3.11 -0.30 -11.59
CA VAL A 77 2.01 -0.88 -10.82
C VAL A 77 1.14 -1.72 -11.74
N ALA A 78 0.89 -2.97 -11.34
CA ALA A 78 -0.09 -3.82 -11.99
C ALA A 78 -1.47 -3.56 -11.36
N PHE A 79 -2.49 -3.39 -12.20
CA PHE A 79 -3.85 -3.10 -11.76
C PHE A 79 -4.76 -4.31 -11.99
N VAL A 80 -5.58 -4.63 -10.97
CA VAL A 80 -6.55 -5.72 -11.03
C VAL A 80 -7.87 -5.22 -10.46
N GLU A 81 -8.97 -5.51 -11.17
CA GLU A 81 -10.30 -5.23 -10.66
C GLU A 81 -10.72 -6.30 -9.64
N GLY A 82 -11.15 -5.85 -8.45
CA GLY A 82 -11.57 -6.74 -7.37
C GLY A 82 -10.41 -7.37 -6.61
N ILE A 83 -10.74 -8.32 -5.74
CA ILE A 83 -9.75 -9.07 -4.95
C ILE A 83 -9.45 -10.38 -5.66
N PRO A 84 -8.21 -10.63 -6.12
CA PRO A 84 -7.85 -11.90 -6.73
C PRO A 84 -8.04 -13.09 -5.77
N GLU A 85 -8.38 -14.26 -6.31
CA GLU A 85 -8.61 -15.45 -5.49
C GLU A 85 -7.30 -16.00 -4.92
N ASP A 86 -6.24 -15.99 -5.70
CA ASP A 86 -4.95 -16.57 -5.33
C ASP A 86 -3.86 -15.48 -5.33
N ILE A 87 -3.82 -14.69 -4.28
CA ILE A 87 -2.81 -13.65 -4.08
C ILE A 87 -1.39 -14.23 -4.01
N PRO A 88 -1.13 -15.36 -3.31
CA PRO A 88 0.23 -15.90 -3.25
C PRO A 88 0.86 -16.19 -4.62
N SER A 89 0.08 -16.62 -5.60
CA SER A 89 0.60 -16.89 -6.95
C SER A 89 1.02 -15.61 -7.69
N LEU A 90 0.47 -14.47 -7.31
CA LEU A 90 0.80 -13.17 -7.91
C LEU A 90 2.10 -12.57 -7.35
N PHE A 91 2.58 -13.11 -6.22
CA PHE A 91 3.85 -12.71 -5.62
C PHE A 91 4.78 -13.91 -5.47
N PRO A 92 5.29 -14.46 -6.59
CA PRO A 92 6.29 -15.52 -6.50
C PRO A 92 7.57 -15.03 -5.81
N PRO A 93 8.45 -15.92 -5.33
CA PRO A 93 9.64 -15.51 -4.56
C PRO A 93 10.50 -14.43 -5.20
N ASN A 94 10.59 -14.40 -6.52
CA ASN A 94 11.36 -13.38 -7.24
C ASN A 94 10.69 -12.01 -7.30
N CYS A 95 9.41 -11.91 -6.93
CA CYS A 95 8.65 -10.66 -6.86
C CYS A 95 8.50 -10.14 -5.43
N ARG A 96 9.25 -10.66 -4.50
CA ARG A 96 9.21 -10.28 -3.08
C ARG A 96 10.44 -9.46 -2.69
N PRO A 97 10.32 -8.46 -1.83
CA PRO A 97 9.09 -8.01 -1.17
C PRO A 97 8.17 -7.26 -2.13
N GLY A 98 6.86 -7.43 -1.93
CA GLY A 98 5.83 -6.79 -2.74
C GLY A 98 4.96 -5.84 -1.95
N ILE A 99 4.16 -5.06 -2.66
CA ILE A 99 3.08 -4.24 -2.09
C ILE A 99 1.76 -4.64 -2.73
N LEU A 100 0.77 -4.93 -1.90
CA LEU A 100 -0.61 -5.18 -2.30
C LEU A 100 -1.49 -4.05 -1.79
N ILE A 101 -2.17 -3.36 -2.70
CA ILE A 101 -3.09 -2.28 -2.36
C ILE A 101 -4.51 -2.75 -2.59
N LEU A 102 -5.37 -2.56 -1.59
CA LEU A 102 -6.79 -2.87 -1.64
C LEU A 102 -7.56 -1.56 -1.49
N ASP A 103 -8.17 -1.11 -2.60
CA ASP A 103 -8.84 0.19 -2.66
C ASP A 103 -10.35 0.03 -2.59
N ASP A 104 -10.89 0.23 -1.38
CA ASP A 104 -12.32 0.27 -1.10
C ASP A 104 -13.08 -0.98 -1.59
N LEU A 105 -12.55 -2.15 -1.28
CA LEU A 105 -13.06 -3.43 -1.77
C LEU A 105 -13.96 -4.17 -0.78
N MET A 106 -14.17 -3.65 0.43
CA MET A 106 -15.06 -4.28 1.42
C MET A 106 -16.52 -3.98 1.11
N ARG A 107 -17.13 -4.83 0.30
CA ARG A 107 -18.53 -4.68 -0.10
C ARG A 107 -19.48 -5.64 0.62
N ASN A 108 -18.95 -6.77 1.15
CA ASN A 108 -19.74 -7.79 1.83
C ASN A 108 -18.89 -8.51 2.88
N CYS A 109 -19.51 -9.37 3.67
CA CYS A 109 -18.83 -10.10 4.76
C CYS A 109 -17.73 -11.05 4.27
N SER A 110 -17.90 -11.64 3.09
CA SER A 110 -16.86 -12.52 2.54
C SER A 110 -15.62 -11.76 2.10
N ASP A 111 -15.76 -10.53 1.60
CA ASP A 111 -14.61 -9.67 1.32
C ASP A 111 -13.88 -9.29 2.60
N ASP A 112 -14.60 -9.05 3.69
CA ASP A 112 -13.99 -8.73 4.99
C ASP A 112 -13.10 -9.87 5.50
N GLU A 113 -13.57 -11.12 5.41
CA GLU A 113 -12.79 -12.29 5.83
C GLU A 113 -11.53 -12.46 4.98
N ARG A 114 -11.65 -12.28 3.67
CA ARG A 114 -10.51 -12.36 2.76
C ARG A 114 -9.48 -11.29 3.04
N ILE A 115 -9.93 -10.05 3.28
CA ILE A 115 -9.03 -8.93 3.63
C ILE A 115 -8.34 -9.21 4.96
N LEU A 116 -9.05 -9.71 5.96
CA LEU A 116 -8.45 -10.07 7.23
C LEU A 116 -7.38 -11.14 7.06
N ASP A 117 -7.64 -12.18 6.27
CA ASP A 117 -6.68 -13.23 5.97
C ASP A 117 -5.43 -12.67 5.27
N LEU A 118 -5.60 -11.74 4.33
CA LEU A 118 -4.49 -11.07 3.68
C LEU A 118 -3.59 -10.33 4.68
N PHE A 119 -4.18 -9.62 5.63
CA PHE A 119 -3.44 -8.87 6.64
C PHE A 119 -2.72 -9.79 7.64
N THR A 120 -3.33 -10.90 8.02
CA THR A 120 -2.82 -11.76 9.10
C THR A 120 -1.88 -12.86 8.60
N ASN A 121 -2.23 -13.51 7.51
CA ASN A 121 -1.52 -14.69 7.03
C ASN A 121 -0.71 -14.43 5.76
N VAL A 122 -1.37 -13.94 4.72
CA VAL A 122 -0.74 -13.84 3.40
C VAL A 122 0.41 -12.84 3.40
N SER A 123 0.27 -11.71 4.07
CA SER A 123 1.31 -10.68 4.09
C SER A 123 2.63 -11.22 4.63
N HIS A 124 2.59 -11.96 5.72
CA HIS A 124 3.80 -12.53 6.32
C HIS A 124 4.38 -13.69 5.50
N HIS A 125 3.54 -14.61 5.04
CA HIS A 125 4.00 -15.77 4.29
C HIS A 125 4.55 -15.43 2.92
N CYS A 126 4.01 -14.39 2.28
CA CYS A 126 4.41 -13.97 0.93
C CYS A 126 5.39 -12.79 0.92
N ASP A 127 5.78 -12.28 2.08
CA ASP A 127 6.64 -11.08 2.17
C ASP A 127 6.02 -9.90 1.40
N VAL A 128 4.74 -9.62 1.67
CA VAL A 128 3.95 -8.59 0.99
C VAL A 128 3.41 -7.60 2.01
N THR A 129 3.67 -6.33 1.77
CA THR A 129 3.06 -5.24 2.53
C THR A 129 1.66 -4.98 2.00
N CYS A 130 0.65 -5.11 2.88
CA CYS A 130 -0.73 -4.84 2.54
C CYS A 130 -1.12 -3.42 2.92
N ILE A 131 -1.65 -2.66 1.96
CA ILE A 131 -2.16 -1.31 2.17
C ILE A 131 -3.66 -1.31 1.87
N TYR A 132 -4.46 -1.00 2.86
CA TYR A 132 -5.91 -0.97 2.74
C TYR A 132 -6.42 0.47 2.76
N LEU A 133 -7.11 0.86 1.70
CA LEU A 133 -7.74 2.17 1.56
C LEU A 133 -9.24 2.02 1.84
N THR A 134 -9.75 2.76 2.81
CA THR A 134 -11.17 2.70 3.17
C THR A 134 -11.75 4.08 3.43
N GLN A 135 -13.03 4.22 3.16
CA GLN A 135 -13.75 5.45 3.49
C GLN A 135 -14.07 5.54 4.97
N ASN A 136 -14.32 4.40 5.62
CA ASN A 136 -14.71 4.34 7.02
C ASN A 136 -14.15 3.09 7.69
N LEU A 137 -13.39 3.29 8.75
CA LEU A 137 -12.86 2.19 9.57
C LEU A 137 -13.97 1.43 10.33
N PHE A 138 -15.06 2.11 10.63
CA PHE A 138 -16.17 1.57 11.41
C PHE A 138 -17.47 1.74 10.63
N PRO A 139 -17.71 0.90 9.61
CA PRO A 139 -18.95 1.00 8.84
C PRO A 139 -20.17 0.74 9.74
N PRO A 140 -21.29 1.45 9.50
CA PRO A 140 -22.48 1.28 10.30
C PRO A 140 -22.97 -0.17 10.33
N GLY A 141 -23.32 -0.68 11.50
CA GLY A 141 -23.89 -2.00 11.70
C GLY A 141 -22.90 -3.14 11.93
N LYS A 142 -21.59 -2.95 11.73
CA LYS A 142 -20.58 -4.01 11.94
C LYS A 142 -20.16 -4.19 13.41
N PHE A 143 -20.31 -3.16 14.23
CA PHE A 143 -19.86 -3.16 15.61
C PHE A 143 -20.93 -2.70 16.60
N SER A 144 -22.16 -2.75 16.19
CA SER A 144 -23.30 -2.43 17.08
C SER A 144 -23.85 -3.68 17.75
#